data_fa84bf24dfa67ecf69997ccb60815a6d
#
_entry.id   fa84bf24dfa67ecf69997ccb60815a6d
#
_cell.length_a   1.000
_cell.length_b   1.000
_cell.length_c   1.000
_cell.angle_alpha   90.00
_cell.angle_beta   90.00
_cell.angle_gamma   90.00
#
_symmetry.space_group_name_H-M   'P 1'
#
loop_
_entity.id
_entity.type
_entity.pdbx_description
1 polymer ?
#
loop_
_entity_poly.entity_id
_entity_poly.type
_entity_poly.pdbx_seq_one_letter_code
_entity_poly.pdbx_strand_id
1 'polypeptide(L)'
;MPLDQTSKLIAIIDDDEAMQDSLRDLLEAAGLAARCFGSAEEFLKSDLHCTAACLIVDIRMPKMSGLELQAKLKEEECNLPIIFITAHGDARMRIQAMRQGAVEFLAKPFDHQLLLKRVRSALNM
;
A
#
# COMPACT_ATOMS: atom_id res chain seq x y z
N MET A 1 -13.69 -14.50 19.29
CA MET A 1 -13.60 -13.87 18.92
C MET A 1 -13.61 -13.29 18.01
N PRO A 2 -14.23 -12.84 17.99
CA PRO A 2 -14.30 -12.75 16.65
C PRO A 2 -13.13 -12.13 16.16
N LEU A 3 -12.63 -12.67 15.17
CA LEU A 3 -11.59 -12.10 14.58
C LEU A 3 -12.01 -10.90 13.92
N ASP A 4 -11.39 -9.87 14.21
CA ASP A 4 -11.66 -8.63 13.56
C ASP A 4 -11.05 -8.69 12.18
N GLN A 5 -11.86 -8.94 11.18
CA GLN A 5 -11.40 -9.01 9.80
C GLN A 5 -10.80 -7.69 9.34
N THR A 6 -11.23 -6.56 9.89
CA THR A 6 -10.70 -5.28 9.47
C THR A 6 -9.26 -5.06 9.92
N SER A 7 -8.80 -5.80 10.94
CA SER A 7 -7.43 -5.66 11.40
C SER A 7 -6.42 -6.21 10.40
N LYS A 8 -6.90 -6.95 9.38
CA LYS A 8 -6.03 -7.48 8.33
C LYS A 8 -6.42 -6.98 6.95
N LEU A 9 -7.09 -5.85 6.90
CA LEU A 9 -7.52 -5.28 5.63
C LEU A 9 -6.37 -4.51 4.99
N ILE A 10 -6.12 -4.82 3.72
CA ILE A 10 -5.06 -4.17 2.95
C ILE A 10 -5.69 -3.02 2.17
N ALA A 11 -5.07 -1.86 2.21
CA ALA A 11 -5.53 -0.72 1.42
C ALA A 11 -4.67 -0.59 0.17
N ILE A 12 -5.32 -0.55 -0.98
CA ILE A 12 -4.66 -0.36 -2.27
C ILE A 12 -4.94 1.07 -2.69
N ILE A 13 -3.90 1.87 -2.86
CA ILE A 13 -4.03 3.29 -3.20
C ILE A 13 -3.35 3.53 -4.54
N ASP A 14 -4.14 3.72 -5.58
CA ASP A 14 -3.64 3.86 -6.95
C ASP A 14 -4.72 4.58 -7.76
N ASP A 15 -4.35 5.56 -8.55
CA ASP A 15 -5.32 6.31 -9.34
C ASP A 15 -5.75 5.58 -10.62
N ASP A 16 -5.12 4.45 -10.93
CA ASP A 16 -5.45 3.63 -12.10
C ASP A 16 -6.38 2.50 -11.68
N GLU A 17 -7.63 2.54 -12.13
CA GLU A 17 -8.62 1.53 -11.77
C GLU A 17 -8.24 0.13 -12.22
N ALA A 18 -7.61 0.01 -13.36
CA ALA A 18 -7.18 -1.31 -13.85
C ALA A 18 -6.15 -1.92 -12.91
N MET A 19 -5.24 -1.10 -12.39
CA MET A 19 -4.26 -1.58 -11.43
C MET A 19 -4.92 -1.93 -10.10
N GLN A 20 -5.89 -1.13 -9.66
CA GLN A 20 -6.65 -1.44 -8.44
C GLN A 20 -7.30 -2.82 -8.56
N ASP A 21 -7.96 -3.08 -9.69
CA ASP A 21 -8.65 -4.34 -9.92
C ASP A 21 -7.67 -5.51 -9.94
N SER A 22 -6.55 -5.35 -10.65
CA SER A 22 -5.53 -6.39 -10.72
C SER A 22 -4.96 -6.74 -9.36
N LEU A 23 -4.64 -5.74 -8.57
CA LEU A 23 -4.08 -5.96 -7.24
C LEU A 23 -5.11 -6.58 -6.30
N ARG A 24 -6.34 -6.09 -6.35
CA ARG A 24 -7.40 -6.64 -5.52
C ARG A 24 -7.64 -8.10 -5.86
N ASP A 25 -7.72 -8.42 -7.16
CA ASP A 25 -7.93 -9.81 -7.59
C ASP A 25 -6.79 -10.72 -7.13
N LEU A 26 -5.56 -10.24 -7.24
CA LEU A 26 -4.40 -10.99 -6.81
C LEU A 26 -4.46 -11.29 -5.31
N LEU A 27 -4.79 -10.29 -4.51
CA LEU A 27 -4.86 -10.44 -3.06
C LEU A 27 -6.03 -11.34 -2.66
N GLU A 28 -7.19 -11.14 -3.26
CA GLU A 28 -8.36 -11.95 -2.94
C GLU A 28 -8.16 -13.41 -3.33
N ALA A 29 -7.49 -13.67 -4.44
CA ALA A 29 -7.16 -15.03 -4.84
C ALA A 29 -6.24 -15.69 -3.83
N ALA A 30 -5.46 -14.91 -3.10
CA ALA A 30 -4.57 -15.41 -2.05
C ALA A 30 -5.24 -15.45 -0.67
N GLY A 31 -6.54 -15.16 -0.60
CA GLY A 31 -7.29 -15.19 0.65
C GLY A 31 -7.15 -13.95 1.50
N LEU A 32 -6.71 -12.84 0.90
CA LEU A 32 -6.47 -11.60 1.64
C LEU A 32 -7.53 -10.57 1.26
N ALA A 33 -8.03 -9.83 2.23
CA ALA A 33 -9.05 -8.81 2.01
C ALA A 33 -8.42 -7.47 1.66
N ALA A 34 -8.98 -6.79 0.67
CA ALA A 34 -8.44 -5.52 0.22
C ALA A 34 -9.54 -4.53 -0.11
N ARG A 35 -9.23 -3.24 0.09
CA ARG A 35 -10.11 -2.15 -0.30
C ARG A 35 -9.29 -1.16 -1.11
N CYS A 36 -9.88 -0.67 -2.22
CA CYS A 36 -9.19 0.22 -3.14
C CYS A 36 -9.57 1.67 -2.94
N PHE A 37 -8.58 2.56 -3.11
CA PHE A 37 -8.76 4.00 -3.03
C PHE A 37 -8.10 4.62 -4.25
N GLY A 38 -8.75 5.60 -4.85
CA GLY A 38 -8.25 6.26 -6.05
C GLY A 38 -7.27 7.37 -5.80
N SER A 39 -7.07 7.78 -4.54
CA SER A 39 -6.13 8.84 -4.20
C SER A 39 -5.71 8.73 -2.75
N ALA A 40 -4.61 9.40 -2.43
CA ALA A 40 -4.14 9.46 -1.05
C ALA A 40 -5.15 10.21 -0.18
N GLU A 41 -5.75 11.27 -0.72
CA GLU A 41 -6.74 12.05 0.03
C GLU A 41 -7.95 11.20 0.40
N GLU A 42 -8.42 10.37 -0.53
CA GLU A 42 -9.54 9.48 -0.28
C GLU A 42 -9.22 8.51 0.85
N PHE A 43 -8.00 7.95 0.83
CA PHE A 43 -7.56 7.05 1.88
C PHE A 43 -7.51 7.76 3.23
N LEU A 44 -6.95 8.98 3.27
CA LEU A 44 -6.81 9.72 4.52
C LEU A 44 -8.15 10.09 5.15
N LYS A 45 -9.19 10.19 4.34
CA LYS A 45 -10.54 10.47 4.84
C LYS A 45 -11.28 9.22 5.28
N SER A 46 -10.71 8.04 5.02
CA SER A 46 -11.39 6.80 5.34
C SER A 46 -11.11 6.37 6.78
N ASP A 47 -11.89 5.40 7.23
CA ASP A 47 -11.70 4.79 8.55
C ASP A 47 -10.46 3.89 8.61
N LEU A 48 -9.83 3.64 7.48
CA LEU A 48 -8.63 2.80 7.42
C LEU A 48 -7.32 3.57 7.55
N HIS A 49 -7.37 4.91 7.58
CA HIS A 49 -6.14 5.69 7.43
C HIS A 49 -5.08 5.43 8.52
N CYS A 50 -5.48 4.86 9.64
CA CYS A 50 -4.51 4.53 10.69
C CYS A 50 -4.68 3.09 11.18
N THR A 51 -5.60 2.33 10.57
CA THR A 51 -5.92 0.98 11.04
C THR A 51 -5.73 -0.10 9.99
N ALA A 52 -5.43 0.27 8.74
CA ALA A 52 -5.16 -0.74 7.71
C ALA A 52 -3.98 -1.59 8.14
N ALA A 53 -4.01 -2.86 7.79
CA ALA A 53 -2.93 -3.77 8.18
C ALA A 53 -1.70 -3.62 7.29
N CYS A 54 -1.90 -3.14 6.06
CA CYS A 54 -0.81 -2.94 5.11
C CYS A 54 -1.32 -2.03 3.99
N LEU A 55 -0.43 -1.22 3.43
CA LEU A 55 -0.76 -0.36 2.30
C LEU A 55 0.04 -0.78 1.08
N ILE A 56 -0.61 -0.78 -0.08
CA ILE A 56 0.07 -0.91 -1.36
C ILE A 56 -0.21 0.40 -2.08
N VAL A 57 0.81 1.19 -2.32
CA VAL A 57 0.66 2.58 -2.77
C VAL A 57 1.47 2.84 -4.02
N ASP A 58 0.81 3.44 -5.02
CA ASP A 58 1.52 3.95 -6.19
C ASP A 58 2.23 5.24 -5.81
N ILE A 59 3.48 5.38 -6.20
CA ILE A 59 4.26 6.58 -5.90
C ILE A 59 3.70 7.79 -6.63
N ARG A 60 3.39 7.64 -7.92
CA ARG A 60 2.99 8.77 -8.75
C ARG A 60 1.49 8.87 -8.87
N MET A 61 0.92 9.77 -8.09
CA MET A 61 -0.51 10.06 -8.13
C MET A 61 -0.70 11.57 -8.23
N PRO A 62 -1.80 12.03 -8.84
CA PRO A 62 -2.11 13.46 -8.87
C PRO A 62 -2.29 13.99 -7.46
N LYS A 63 -2.01 15.23 -7.24
CA LYS A 63 -2.13 15.92 -5.95
C LYS A 63 -1.12 15.35 -4.96
N MET A 64 -1.53 14.47 -4.06
CA MET A 64 -0.61 13.91 -3.06
C MET A 64 0.03 12.64 -3.60
N SER A 65 1.36 12.61 -3.66
CA SER A 65 2.10 11.42 -4.11
C SER A 65 2.16 10.38 -3.00
N GLY A 66 2.61 9.17 -3.37
CA GLY A 66 2.79 8.11 -2.38
C GLY A 66 3.80 8.46 -1.32
N LEU A 67 4.88 9.17 -1.68
CA LEU A 67 5.88 9.59 -0.70
C LEU A 67 5.34 10.65 0.25
N GLU A 68 4.50 11.54 -0.26
CA GLU A 68 3.86 12.54 0.59
C GLU A 68 2.87 11.89 1.54
N LEU A 69 2.15 10.88 1.07
CA LEU A 69 1.26 10.11 1.94
C LEU A 69 2.04 9.43 3.06
N GLN A 70 3.18 8.83 2.73
CA GLN A 70 4.03 8.18 3.72
C GLN A 70 4.45 9.18 4.80
N ALA A 71 4.88 10.37 4.38
CA ALA A 71 5.30 11.40 5.32
C ALA A 71 4.15 11.87 6.20
N LYS A 72 2.96 11.99 5.62
CA LYS A 72 1.77 12.42 6.35
C LYS A 72 1.38 11.40 7.43
N LEU A 73 1.41 10.12 7.09
CA LEU A 73 1.09 9.07 8.05
C LEU A 73 2.11 9.02 9.18
N LYS A 74 3.38 9.22 8.86
CA LYS A 74 4.42 9.24 9.87
C LYS A 74 4.24 10.42 10.81
N GLU A 75 3.87 11.58 10.26
CA GLU A 75 3.60 12.77 11.03
C GLU A 75 2.43 12.55 12.00
N GLU A 76 1.44 11.77 11.57
CA GLU A 76 0.28 11.43 12.40
C GLU A 76 0.52 10.22 13.29
N GLU A 77 1.74 9.71 13.28
CA GLU A 77 2.12 8.54 14.07
C GLU A 77 1.33 7.28 13.72
N CYS A 78 0.89 7.20 12.47
CA CYS A 78 0.25 5.99 11.94
C CYS A 78 1.32 5.11 11.34
N ASN A 79 1.77 4.11 12.08
CA ASN A 79 2.88 3.24 11.67
C ASN A 79 2.38 2.04 10.90
N LEU A 80 1.96 2.28 9.65
CA LEU A 80 1.44 1.22 8.81
C LEU A 80 2.52 0.68 7.88
N PRO A 81 2.59 -0.63 7.67
CA PRO A 81 3.54 -1.17 6.68
C PRO A 81 3.13 -0.69 5.28
N ILE A 82 4.08 -0.14 4.54
CA ILE A 82 3.82 0.39 3.21
C ILE A 82 4.69 -0.31 2.18
N ILE A 83 4.05 -0.82 1.13
CA ILE A 83 4.73 -1.36 -0.04
C ILE A 83 4.45 -0.40 -1.18
N PHE A 84 5.48 0.18 -1.75
CA PHE A 84 5.31 1.09 -2.88
C PHE A 84 5.43 0.33 -4.19
N ILE A 85 4.62 0.73 -5.17
CA ILE A 85 4.75 0.26 -6.54
C ILE A 85 4.81 1.47 -7.46
N THR A 86 5.50 1.36 -8.57
CA THR A 86 5.61 2.47 -9.50
C THR A 86 5.96 1.99 -10.89
N ALA A 87 5.43 2.68 -11.90
CA ALA A 87 5.76 2.40 -13.29
C ALA A 87 7.15 2.92 -13.64
N HIS A 88 7.59 3.97 -12.95
CA HIS A 88 8.88 4.60 -13.24
C HIS A 88 9.64 4.80 -11.94
N GLY A 89 10.22 3.71 -11.46
CA GLY A 89 11.00 3.79 -10.25
C GLY A 89 12.33 4.46 -10.51
N ASP A 90 12.74 5.38 -9.66
CA ASP A 90 14.10 5.87 -9.70
C ASP A 90 14.77 5.63 -8.34
N ALA A 91 16.09 5.63 -8.36
CA ALA A 91 16.86 5.27 -7.18
C ALA A 91 16.63 6.23 -6.02
N ARG A 92 16.40 7.50 -6.31
CA ARG A 92 16.18 8.49 -5.26
C ARG A 92 14.88 8.23 -4.52
N MET A 93 13.82 7.94 -5.28
CA MET A 93 12.52 7.64 -4.68
C MET A 93 12.59 6.40 -3.81
N ARG A 94 13.30 5.37 -4.31
CA ARG A 94 13.48 4.14 -3.57
C ARG A 94 14.21 4.38 -2.25
N ILE A 95 15.32 5.12 -2.31
CA ILE A 95 16.11 5.42 -1.13
C ILE A 95 15.28 6.21 -0.12
N GLN A 96 14.55 7.20 -0.60
CA GLN A 96 13.71 8.02 0.29
C GLN A 96 12.62 7.17 0.95
N ALA A 97 11.92 6.35 0.16
CA ALA A 97 10.86 5.50 0.68
C ALA A 97 11.38 4.53 1.74
N MET A 98 12.52 3.88 1.45
CA MET A 98 13.08 2.91 2.38
C MET A 98 13.62 3.57 3.64
N ARG A 99 14.21 4.76 3.53
CA ARG A 99 14.66 5.50 4.71
C ARG A 99 13.51 5.90 5.61
N GLN A 100 12.34 6.16 5.02
CA GLN A 100 11.16 6.52 5.79
C GLN A 100 10.42 5.30 6.35
N GLY A 101 10.95 4.11 6.11
CA GLY A 101 10.42 2.91 6.72
C GLY A 101 9.54 2.03 5.85
N ALA A 102 9.54 2.24 4.54
CA ALA A 102 8.75 1.38 3.64
C ALA A 102 9.23 -0.07 3.74
N VAL A 103 8.29 -1.00 3.62
CA VAL A 103 8.60 -2.43 3.65
C VAL A 103 9.26 -2.87 2.35
N GLU A 104 8.80 -2.31 1.23
CA GLU A 104 9.30 -2.70 -0.07
C GLU A 104 8.99 -1.62 -1.10
N PHE A 105 9.76 -1.62 -2.19
CA PHE A 105 9.58 -0.69 -3.30
C PHE A 105 9.73 -1.51 -4.58
N LEU A 106 8.64 -1.69 -5.32
CA LEU A 106 8.62 -2.55 -6.50
C LEU A 106 8.32 -1.74 -7.76
N ALA A 107 9.09 -2.00 -8.83
CA ALA A 107 8.83 -1.38 -10.13
C ALA A 107 7.87 -2.26 -10.93
N LYS A 108 6.97 -1.62 -11.67
CA LYS A 108 6.07 -2.34 -12.58
C LYS A 108 6.81 -2.68 -13.87
N PRO A 109 6.61 -3.85 -14.47
CA PRO A 109 5.86 -4.97 -13.94
C PRO A 109 6.61 -5.64 -12.79
N PHE A 110 5.89 -6.03 -11.75
CA PHE A 110 6.51 -6.62 -10.57
C PHE A 110 6.17 -8.11 -10.48
N ASP A 111 6.97 -8.82 -9.68
CA ASP A 111 6.76 -10.23 -9.41
C ASP A 111 5.61 -10.39 -8.42
N HIS A 112 4.51 -11.02 -8.84
CA HIS A 112 3.33 -11.21 -8.01
C HIS A 112 3.64 -12.04 -6.76
N GLN A 113 4.50 -13.02 -6.88
CA GLN A 113 4.87 -13.86 -5.74
C GLN A 113 5.65 -13.06 -4.70
N LEU A 114 6.53 -12.18 -5.16
CA LEU A 114 7.28 -11.32 -4.26
C LEU A 114 6.35 -10.37 -3.53
N LEU A 115 5.40 -9.77 -4.25
CA LEU A 115 4.43 -8.87 -3.63
C LEU A 115 3.65 -9.61 -2.54
N LEU A 116 3.13 -10.79 -2.84
CA LEU A 116 2.37 -11.58 -1.87
C LEU A 116 3.21 -11.94 -0.66
N LYS A 117 4.47 -12.29 -0.89
CA LYS A 117 5.38 -12.62 0.19
C LYS A 117 5.57 -11.43 1.13
N ARG A 118 5.78 -10.24 0.56
CA ARG A 118 5.96 -9.03 1.36
C ARG A 118 4.70 -8.65 2.12
N VAL A 119 3.54 -8.80 1.47
CA VAL A 119 2.26 -8.52 2.13
C VAL A 119 2.07 -9.46 3.32
N ARG A 120 2.26 -10.76 3.11
CA ARG A 120 2.10 -11.72 4.20
C ARG A 120 3.05 -11.44 5.34
N SER A 121 4.29 -11.09 5.03
CA SER A 121 5.26 -10.74 6.04
C SER A 121 4.80 -9.52 6.85
N ALA A 122 4.26 -8.51 6.18
CA ALA A 122 3.74 -7.32 6.85
C ALA A 122 2.55 -7.64 7.75
N LEU A 123 1.77 -8.65 7.39
CA LEU A 123 0.62 -9.09 8.19
C LEU A 123 0.99 -10.09 9.28
N ASN A 124 2.25 -10.43 9.40
CA ASN A 124 2.74 -11.43 10.36
C ASN A 124 2.17 -12.83 10.09
N MET A 125 2.09 -13.15 8.83
CA MET A 125 1.56 -14.46 8.43
C MET A 125 2.66 -15.40 7.99
#